data_7222f075dacc3186c6cba10df0f3af80
#
_entry.id   7222f075dacc3186c6cba10df0f3af80
#
_cell.length_a   1.000
_cell.length_b   1.000
_cell.length_c   1.000
_cell.angle_alpha   90.00
_cell.angle_beta   90.00
_cell.angle_gamma   90.00
#
_symmetry.space_group_name_H-M   'P 1'
#
loop_
_entity.id
_entity.type
_entity.pdbx_description
1 polymer ?
#
loop_
_entity_poly.entity_id
_entity_poly.type
_entity_poly.pdbx_seq_one_letter_code
_entity_poly.pdbx_strand_id
1 'polypeptide(L)' 'MQIGAFSSRRGAKAQVARGAKLGFSPYTEVVKTRKGDRIRVRVGPYLTRKQADQARAVLRKAGIDTALIAP' A
#
# COMPACT_ATOMS: atom_id res chain seq x y z
N MET A 1 6.11 2.47 -0.41
CA MET A 1 5.23 2.22 -1.57
C MET A 1 3.78 2.17 -1.11
N GLN A 2 2.92 2.89 -1.75
CA GLN A 2 1.49 2.91 -1.44
C GLN A 2 0.74 1.93 -2.33
N ILE A 3 -0.09 1.08 -1.74
CA ILE A 3 -0.90 0.11 -2.47
C ILE A 3 -2.39 0.40 -2.41
N GLY A 4 -2.79 1.49 -1.80
CA GLY A 4 -4.16 1.95 -1.81
C GLY A 4 -4.40 3.10 -0.87
N ALA A 5 -5.50 3.81 -1.10
CA ALA A 5 -5.99 4.85 -0.22
C ALA A 5 -7.50 4.69 -0.10
N PHE A 6 -8.01 4.63 1.11
CA PHE A 6 -9.41 4.30 1.36
C PHE A 6 -10.05 5.30 2.32
N SER A 7 -11.34 5.55 2.12
CA SER A 7 -12.12 6.38 3.02
C SER A 7 -12.71 5.57 4.18
N SER A 8 -12.61 4.25 4.16
CA SER A 8 -13.15 3.38 5.19
C SER A 8 -12.10 2.41 5.70
N ARG A 9 -12.23 2.01 6.97
CA ARG A 9 -11.35 1.02 7.58
C ARG A 9 -11.51 -0.35 6.95
N ARG A 10 -12.71 -0.68 6.50
CA ARG A 10 -12.99 -1.98 5.86
C ARG A 10 -12.19 -2.16 4.59
N GLY A 11 -12.18 -1.14 3.72
CA GLY A 11 -11.41 -1.17 2.48
C GLY A 11 -9.92 -1.27 2.73
N ALA A 12 -9.41 -0.48 3.68
CA ALA A 12 -8.00 -0.51 4.05
C ALA A 12 -7.59 -1.87 4.60
N LYS A 13 -8.41 -2.44 5.49
CA LYS A 13 -8.15 -3.75 6.10
C LYS A 13 -8.14 -4.87 5.05
N ALA A 14 -9.04 -4.82 4.08
CA ALA A 14 -9.07 -5.79 2.99
C ALA A 14 -7.78 -5.73 2.17
N GLN A 15 -7.26 -4.53 1.90
CA GLN A 15 -6.02 -4.35 1.15
C GLN A 15 -4.80 -4.81 1.94
N VAL A 16 -4.77 -4.58 3.25
CA VAL A 16 -3.72 -5.10 4.13
C VAL A 16 -3.69 -6.64 4.05
N ALA A 17 -4.86 -7.27 4.11
CA ALA A 17 -4.94 -8.73 4.03
C ALA A 17 -4.43 -9.25 2.68
N ARG A 18 -4.74 -8.58 1.58
CA ARG A 18 -4.25 -8.96 0.25
C ARG A 18 -2.74 -8.86 0.16
N GLY A 19 -2.17 -7.76 0.67
CA GLY A 19 -0.72 -7.59 0.68
C GLY A 19 -0.02 -8.62 1.56
N ALA A 20 -0.61 -8.95 2.70
CA ALA A 20 -0.07 -9.97 3.60
C ALA A 20 -0.02 -11.36 2.95
N LYS A 21 -1.05 -11.71 2.18
CA LYS A 21 -1.08 -12.98 1.44
C LYS A 21 0.04 -13.11 0.42
N LEU A 22 0.52 -11.99 -0.08
CA LEU A 22 1.61 -11.95 -1.07
C LEU A 22 3.00 -11.94 -0.41
N GLY A 23 3.06 -12.04 0.92
CA GLY A 23 4.32 -12.07 1.66
C GLY A 23 4.86 -10.71 2.07
N PHE A 24 4.07 -9.66 1.91
CA PHE A 24 4.46 -8.32 2.37
C PHE A 24 3.99 -8.07 3.80
N SER A 25 4.49 -6.99 4.39
CA SER A 25 4.07 -6.54 5.72
C SER A 25 3.44 -5.15 5.59
N PRO A 26 2.19 -5.06 5.08
CA PRO A 26 1.56 -3.77 4.89
C PRO A 26 1.23 -3.10 6.23
N TYR A 27 1.23 -1.79 6.21
CA TYR A 27 0.79 -0.98 7.35
C TYR A 27 -0.13 0.14 6.87
N THR A 28 -0.88 0.72 7.79
CA THR A 28 -1.81 1.79 7.48
C THR A 28 -1.34 3.11 8.08
N GLU A 29 -1.68 4.20 7.39
CA GLU A 29 -1.41 5.55 7.83
C GLU A 29 -2.66 6.39 7.62
N VAL A 30 -3.13 7.06 8.66
CA VAL A 30 -4.29 7.94 8.56
C VAL A 30 -3.84 9.34 8.19
N VAL A 31 -4.38 9.87 7.10
CA VAL A 31 -4.10 11.22 6.64
C VAL A 31 -5.39 12.04 6.70
N LYS A 32 -5.34 13.15 7.41
CA LYS A 32 -6.48 14.06 7.50
C LYS A 32 -6.51 14.98 6.29
N THR A 33 -7.66 15.01 5.62
CA THR A 33 -7.87 15.88 4.45
C THR A 33 -9.10 16.76 4.68
N ARG A 34 -9.29 17.74 3.81
CA ARG A 34 -10.48 18.61 3.84
C ARG A 34 -11.78 17.83 3.70
N LYS A 35 -11.75 16.71 2.97
CA LYS A 35 -12.94 15.89 2.70
C LYS A 35 -13.10 14.75 3.71
N GLY A 36 -12.31 14.73 4.77
CA GLY A 36 -12.32 13.68 5.77
C GLY A 36 -11.01 12.91 5.81
N ASP A 37 -10.97 11.89 6.65
CA ASP A 37 -9.77 11.09 6.82
C ASP A 37 -9.62 10.10 5.68
N ARG A 38 -8.37 9.91 5.24
CA ARG A 38 -7.98 8.88 4.28
C ARG A 38 -7.04 7.90 4.95
N ILE A 39 -7.26 6.63 4.71
CA ILE A 39 -6.41 5.56 5.24
C ILE A 39 -5.55 5.05 4.10
N ARG A 40 -4.25 5.31 4.18
CA ARG A 40 -3.30 4.83 3.19
C ARG A 40 -2.76 3.47 3.62
N VAL A 41 -2.76 2.53 2.69
CA VAL A 41 -2.13 1.22 2.90
C VAL A 41 -0.79 1.26 2.18
N ARG A 42 0.28 0.99 2.90
CA ARG A 42 1.65 1.09 2.39
C ARG A 42 2.42 -0.19 2.67
N VAL A 43 3.37 -0.48 1.81
CA VAL A 43 4.36 -1.54 2.01
C VAL A 43 5.76 -0.94 1.90
N GLY A 44 6.70 -1.50 2.60
CA GLY A 44 8.05 -0.98 2.65
C GLY A 44 8.47 -0.74 4.09
N PRO A 45 9.50 0.07 4.33
CA PRO A 45 10.31 0.77 3.33
C PRO A 45 11.24 -0.16 2.56
N TYR A 46 11.58 0.22 1.33
CA TYR A 46 12.55 -0.52 0.51
C TYR A 46 13.85 0.27 0.44
N LEU A 47 14.97 -0.44 0.63
CA LEU A 47 16.29 0.18 0.65
C LEU A 47 16.81 0.52 -0.75
N THR A 48 16.37 -0.24 -1.77
CA THR A 48 16.81 -0.03 -3.14
C THR A 48 15.62 0.04 -4.09
N ARG A 49 15.85 0.72 -5.20
CA ARG A 49 14.85 0.79 -6.26
C ARG A 49 14.57 -0.59 -6.85
N LYS A 50 15.57 -1.44 -6.94
CA LYS A 50 15.41 -2.81 -7.43
C LYS A 50 14.43 -3.60 -6.58
N GLN A 51 14.56 -3.51 -5.26
CA GLN A 51 13.63 -4.17 -4.34
C GLN A 51 12.20 -3.63 -4.49
N ALA A 52 12.06 -2.32 -4.63
CA ALA A 52 10.77 -1.69 -4.85
C ALA A 52 10.13 -2.14 -6.16
N ASP A 53 10.91 -2.22 -7.23
CA ASP A 53 10.43 -2.65 -8.54
C ASP A 53 9.99 -4.12 -8.53
N GLN A 54 10.72 -4.99 -7.83
CA GLN A 54 10.35 -6.39 -7.67
C GLN A 54 9.02 -6.54 -6.91
N ALA A 55 8.87 -5.81 -5.83
CA ALA A 55 7.64 -5.80 -5.05
C ALA A 55 6.45 -5.28 -5.88
N ARG A 56 6.70 -4.22 -6.64
CA ARG A 56 5.69 -3.65 -7.53
C ARG A 56 5.22 -4.66 -8.58
N ALA A 57 6.13 -5.43 -9.16
CA ALA A 57 5.80 -6.45 -10.15
C ALA A 57 4.90 -7.53 -9.56
N VAL A 58 5.19 -8.00 -8.35
CA VAL A 58 4.37 -8.99 -7.65
C VAL A 58 2.97 -8.45 -7.37
N LEU A 59 2.88 -7.23 -6.86
CA LEU A 59 1.60 -6.58 -6.55
C LEU A 59 0.76 -6.37 -7.82
N ARG A 60 1.40 -5.97 -8.89
CA ARG A 60 0.76 -5.73 -10.17
C ARG A 60 0.15 -7.01 -10.76
N LYS A 61 0.87 -8.13 -10.67
CA LYS A 61 0.35 -9.44 -11.09
C LYS A 61 -0.88 -9.85 -10.31
N ALA A 62 -0.99 -9.42 -9.07
CA ALA A 62 -2.14 -9.69 -8.22
C ALA A 62 -3.29 -8.68 -8.42
N GLY A 63 -3.16 -7.77 -9.37
CA GLY A 63 -4.17 -6.76 -9.67
C GLY A 63 -4.17 -5.59 -8.70
N ILE A 64 -3.08 -5.36 -7.99
CA ILE A 64 -2.96 -4.26 -7.03
C ILE A 64 -2.14 -3.14 -7.66
N ASP A 65 -2.74 -1.97 -7.80
CA ASP A 65 -2.03 -0.78 -8.27
C ASP A 65 -1.10 -0.25 -7.18
N THR A 66 0.05 0.22 -7.60
CA THR A 66 1.05 0.77 -6.68
C THR A 66 1.45 2.17 -7.09
N ALA A 67 1.73 3.00 -6.08
CA ALA A 67 2.31 4.30 -6.29
C ALA A 67 3.62 4.39 -5.49
N LEU A 68 4.70 4.78 -6.17
CA LEU A 68 5.96 5.05 -5.50
C LEU A 68 5.91 6.48 -4.96
N ILE A 69 5.96 6.58 -3.63
CA ILE A 69 5.97 7.88 -2.97
C ILE A 69 7.39 8.09 -2.46
N ALA A 70 8.03 9.16 -2.88
CA ALA A 70 9.34 9.55 -2.38
C ALA A 70 9.24 9.86 -0.88
N PRO A 71 10.24 9.46 -0.10
CA PRO A 71 10.25 9.74 1.33
C PRO A 71 10.33 11.24 1.62
#